data_67d4e8acfd349ef466e1748338ed0896
#
_entry.id   67d4e8acfd349ef466e1748338ed0896
#
_cell.length_a   1.000
_cell.length_b   1.000
_cell.length_c   1.000
_cell.angle_alpha   90.00
_cell.angle_beta   90.00
_cell.angle_gamma   90.00
#
_symmetry.space_group_name_H-M   'P 1'
#
loop_
_entity.id
_entity.type
_entity.pdbx_description
1 polymer ?
#
loop_
_entity_poly.entity_id
_entity_poly.type
_entity_poly.pdbx_seq_one_letter_code
_entity_poly.pdbx_strand_id
1 'polypeptide(L)'
;MKKLIANLLCLGYAALALAQTPAESYPVDAASVEQAGVPKGEIIKFTFENSKIFPGTRREVSVYIPAQYRPDKAACVYVNQDGVQWKAPIVFDNLIHQKEMPITIGVFITPGQVKAGNEETALDRYNRSFEYDGLGDAYARFVLEEILPEVEKRKATDGRAILLSKSGNDRAIGGSSSGAVCAFTAAWEQPDAFSRVFSAIGTYVNLRGADRYPSLIRKYEPKPIRIFLQDGSNDLNIYAGDWWKANEMMARALTFAGYELNYIWGEGGHNGQHGTAIFPQAMRWLWKDYPKPVGKGTSKNPFLNDILVENTDWELVGEGYTFTEGTATNAAGEFFFQDFPNSKTYKVGLDGKLVALPIDSKRATGTAFGPDGKRYTAAGGSKQILSYDAQGNVKVVAD
;
A
#
# COMPACT_ATOMS: atom_id res chain seq x y z
N MET A 1 -43.58 44.95 -57.68
CA MET A 1 -44.34 44.00 -56.84
C MET A 1 -43.42 42.89 -56.37
N LYS A 2 -42.87 43.04 -55.19
CA LYS A 2 -42.00 42.07 -54.61
C LYS A 2 -42.76 41.33 -53.50
N LYS A 3 -42.95 40.01 -53.65
CA LYS A 3 -43.59 39.16 -52.64
C LYS A 3 -42.57 38.86 -51.62
N LEU A 4 -42.81 39.26 -50.35
CA LEU A 4 -42.07 38.85 -49.16
C LEU A 4 -42.57 37.46 -48.75
N ILE A 5 -41.68 36.48 -48.75
CA ILE A 5 -41.92 35.12 -48.14
C ILE A 5 -41.33 35.20 -46.75
N ALA A 6 -42.19 35.17 -45.75
CA ALA A 6 -41.79 35.07 -44.36
C ALA A 6 -41.58 33.57 -44.04
N ASN A 7 -40.33 33.14 -43.83
CA ASN A 7 -40.01 31.85 -43.29
C ASN A 7 -40.14 31.89 -41.74
N LEU A 8 -41.17 31.25 -41.21
CA LEU A 8 -41.27 30.95 -39.79
C LEU A 8 -40.30 29.78 -39.47
N LEU A 9 -39.16 30.09 -38.90
CA LEU A 9 -38.32 29.11 -38.26
C LEU A 9 -38.92 28.77 -36.88
N CYS A 10 -39.62 27.65 -36.76
CA CYS A 10 -39.93 27.05 -35.49
C CYS A 10 -38.63 26.47 -34.90
N LEU A 11 -37.97 27.22 -34.02
CA LEU A 11 -36.92 26.73 -33.15
C LEU A 11 -37.60 25.88 -32.06
N GLY A 12 -37.68 24.57 -32.29
CA GLY A 12 -37.99 23.59 -31.23
C GLY A 12 -36.84 23.53 -30.26
N TYR A 13 -36.94 24.20 -29.13
CA TYR A 13 -36.09 23.92 -27.95
C TYR A 13 -36.46 22.53 -27.46
N ALA A 14 -35.70 21.50 -27.88
CA ALA A 14 -35.65 20.26 -27.16
C ALA A 14 -34.96 20.56 -25.83
N ALA A 15 -35.74 20.77 -24.77
CA ALA A 15 -35.24 20.74 -23.42
C ALA A 15 -34.73 19.28 -23.19
N LEU A 16 -33.43 19.07 -23.33
CA LEU A 16 -32.79 17.92 -22.74
C LEU A 16 -33.05 18.03 -21.22
N ALA A 17 -34.07 17.34 -20.76
CA ALA A 17 -34.19 17.03 -19.35
C ALA A 17 -32.94 16.20 -19.02
N LEU A 18 -31.90 16.83 -18.50
CA LEU A 18 -30.87 16.15 -17.75
C LEU A 18 -31.61 15.44 -16.64
N ALA A 19 -31.80 14.12 -16.78
CA ALA A 19 -32.30 13.30 -15.71
C ALA A 19 -31.33 13.55 -14.55
N GLN A 20 -31.77 14.30 -13.55
CA GLN A 20 -31.03 14.44 -12.31
C GLN A 20 -30.94 13.02 -11.76
N THR A 21 -29.73 12.50 -11.70
CA THR A 21 -29.45 11.28 -10.97
C THR A 21 -30.08 11.47 -9.57
N PRO A 22 -30.92 10.53 -9.09
CA PRO A 22 -31.50 10.66 -7.78
C PRO A 22 -30.41 10.98 -6.76
N ALA A 23 -30.67 11.94 -5.86
CA ALA A 23 -29.69 12.29 -4.85
C ALA A 23 -29.38 11.02 -4.04
N GLU A 24 -28.12 10.64 -3.99
CA GLU A 24 -27.67 9.50 -3.21
C GLU A 24 -28.09 9.70 -1.75
N SER A 25 -28.77 8.72 -1.18
CA SER A 25 -29.20 8.76 0.22
C SER A 25 -28.77 7.45 0.89
N TYR A 26 -27.97 7.59 1.93
CA TYR A 26 -27.49 6.47 2.71
C TYR A 26 -27.92 6.61 4.17
N PRO A 27 -28.28 5.52 4.87
CA PRO A 27 -28.59 5.57 6.29
C PRO A 27 -27.38 6.06 7.09
N VAL A 28 -27.63 6.97 8.03
CA VAL A 28 -26.58 7.52 8.90
C VAL A 28 -26.35 6.55 10.06
N ASP A 29 -25.12 6.02 10.17
CA ASP A 29 -24.70 5.23 11.33
C ASP A 29 -24.65 6.16 12.58
N ALA A 30 -25.14 5.67 13.72
CA ALA A 30 -25.13 6.44 14.96
C ALA A 30 -23.73 6.91 15.38
N ALA A 31 -22.69 6.15 15.02
CA ALA A 31 -21.31 6.54 15.30
C ALA A 31 -20.81 7.72 14.42
N SER A 32 -21.53 8.09 13.37
CA SER A 32 -21.20 9.28 12.54
C SER A 32 -21.77 10.60 13.08
N VAL A 33 -22.45 10.55 14.24
CA VAL A 33 -23.07 11.70 14.90
C VAL A 33 -22.53 11.80 16.32
N GLU A 34 -22.30 13.02 16.81
CA GLU A 34 -21.88 13.23 18.19
C GLU A 34 -22.92 12.66 19.17
N GLN A 35 -22.46 11.87 20.11
CA GLN A 35 -23.29 11.23 21.13
C GLN A 35 -23.12 11.90 22.50
N ALA A 36 -24.21 12.11 23.23
CA ALA A 36 -24.15 12.63 24.58
C ALA A 36 -23.40 11.66 25.51
N GLY A 37 -22.48 12.19 26.32
CA GLY A 37 -21.68 11.40 27.25
C GLY A 37 -20.47 10.68 26.66
N VAL A 38 -20.23 10.77 25.35
CA VAL A 38 -19.03 10.28 24.73
C VAL A 38 -17.91 11.32 24.88
N PRO A 39 -16.76 10.96 25.48
CA PRO A 39 -15.62 11.87 25.60
C PRO A 39 -15.07 12.23 24.22
N LYS A 40 -14.93 13.53 23.96
CA LYS A 40 -14.40 14.03 22.69
C LYS A 40 -12.89 14.10 22.71
N GLY A 41 -12.25 13.57 21.67
CA GLY A 41 -10.83 13.79 21.39
C GLY A 41 -10.57 15.21 20.91
N GLU A 42 -9.28 15.53 20.79
CA GLU A 42 -8.79 16.82 20.30
C GLU A 42 -8.10 16.68 18.95
N ILE A 43 -7.97 17.78 18.23
CA ILE A 43 -7.22 17.84 16.98
C ILE A 43 -6.14 18.92 17.13
N ILE A 44 -4.89 18.50 17.00
CA ILE A 44 -3.76 19.42 16.83
C ILE A 44 -3.37 19.46 15.34
N LYS A 45 -2.82 20.62 14.92
CA LYS A 45 -2.42 20.82 13.52
C LYS A 45 -1.02 21.37 13.43
N PHE A 46 -0.29 20.97 12.40
CA PHE A 46 0.98 21.59 12.05
C PHE A 46 1.22 21.53 10.55
N THR A 47 2.11 22.40 10.08
CA THR A 47 2.61 22.39 8.72
C THR A 47 3.91 21.59 8.66
N PHE A 48 4.06 20.75 7.64
CA PHE A 48 5.29 20.01 7.36
C PHE A 48 5.88 20.45 6.01
N GLU A 49 7.12 20.95 6.01
CA GLU A 49 7.77 21.57 4.85
C GLU A 49 9.16 20.99 4.54
N ASN A 50 9.68 20.12 5.41
CA ASN A 50 11.06 19.63 5.34
C ASN A 50 11.15 18.18 4.84
N SER A 51 10.27 17.78 3.91
CA SER A 51 10.31 16.44 3.36
C SER A 51 11.58 16.23 2.52
N LYS A 52 12.29 15.14 2.80
CA LYS A 52 13.42 14.65 1.99
C LYS A 52 12.94 13.76 0.85
N ILE A 53 11.84 13.03 1.08
CA ILE A 53 11.25 12.11 0.10
C ILE A 53 10.47 12.89 -0.97
N PHE A 54 9.76 13.95 -0.55
CA PHE A 54 9.05 14.87 -1.46
C PHE A 54 9.56 16.29 -1.28
N PRO A 55 10.79 16.60 -1.71
CA PRO A 55 11.44 17.89 -1.41
C PRO A 55 10.67 19.06 -2.04
N GLY A 56 10.70 20.21 -1.32
CA GLY A 56 10.03 21.44 -1.75
C GLY A 56 8.53 21.46 -1.56
N THR A 57 7.94 20.41 -0.97
CA THR A 57 6.50 20.37 -0.70
C THR A 57 6.18 20.90 0.69
N ARG A 58 5.03 21.57 0.77
CA ARG A 58 4.39 21.99 2.00
C ARG A 58 3.05 21.27 2.14
N ARG A 59 2.69 20.85 3.36
CA ARG A 59 1.40 20.22 3.65
C ARG A 59 0.92 20.45 5.07
N GLU A 60 -0.37 20.38 5.28
CA GLU A 60 -0.97 20.38 6.61
C GLU A 60 -1.10 18.93 7.11
N VAL A 61 -0.78 18.73 8.37
CA VAL A 61 -1.02 17.48 9.10
C VAL A 61 -1.91 17.79 10.29
N SER A 62 -3.07 17.12 10.34
CA SER A 62 -4.00 17.17 11.47
C SER A 62 -3.88 15.86 12.24
N VAL A 63 -3.70 15.93 13.55
CA VAL A 63 -3.57 14.77 14.43
C VAL A 63 -4.74 14.77 15.41
N TYR A 64 -5.61 13.77 15.28
CA TYR A 64 -6.66 13.50 16.25
C TYR A 64 -6.12 12.64 17.39
N ILE A 65 -6.34 13.06 18.62
CA ILE A 65 -5.93 12.38 19.84
C ILE A 65 -7.18 12.08 20.66
N PRO A 66 -7.56 10.79 20.86
CA PRO A 66 -8.77 10.47 21.61
C PRO A 66 -8.63 10.83 23.10
N ALA A 67 -9.73 11.21 23.73
CA ALA A 67 -9.75 11.58 25.14
C ALA A 67 -9.25 10.44 26.06
N GLN A 68 -9.43 9.18 25.65
CA GLN A 68 -9.01 8.00 26.39
C GLN A 68 -7.52 7.67 26.23
N TYR A 69 -6.79 8.38 25.35
CA TYR A 69 -5.38 8.13 25.13
C TYR A 69 -4.55 8.41 26.39
N ARG A 70 -3.56 7.55 26.67
CA ARG A 70 -2.59 7.69 27.75
C ARG A 70 -1.18 7.53 27.22
N PRO A 71 -0.23 8.39 27.64
CA PRO A 71 1.15 8.37 27.11
C PRO A 71 2.03 7.22 27.64
N ASP A 72 1.55 6.43 28.59
CA ASP A 72 2.22 5.25 29.12
C ASP A 72 2.07 4.02 28.22
N LYS A 73 1.19 4.09 27.21
CA LYS A 73 0.96 3.03 26.23
C LYS A 73 0.92 3.60 24.82
N ALA A 74 1.65 2.98 23.89
CA ALA A 74 1.60 3.34 22.49
C ALA A 74 0.18 3.15 21.93
N ALA A 75 -0.35 4.17 21.23
CA ALA A 75 -1.64 4.11 20.59
C ALA A 75 -1.57 3.40 19.24
N CYS A 76 -2.66 2.75 18.85
CA CYS A 76 -2.87 2.39 17.45
C CYS A 76 -2.88 3.65 16.57
N VAL A 77 -2.67 3.49 15.27
CA VAL A 77 -2.60 4.61 14.32
C VAL A 77 -3.55 4.38 13.16
N TYR A 78 -4.26 5.42 12.77
CA TYR A 78 -4.97 5.49 11.48
C TYR A 78 -4.42 6.65 10.67
N VAL A 79 -3.81 6.36 9.52
CA VAL A 79 -3.31 7.37 8.59
C VAL A 79 -4.32 7.59 7.48
N ASN A 80 -4.64 8.85 7.16
CA ASN A 80 -5.54 9.19 6.07
C ASN A 80 -4.93 10.22 5.13
N GLN A 81 -5.08 9.98 3.83
CA GLN A 81 -4.72 10.91 2.78
C GLN A 81 -5.83 11.95 2.58
N ASP A 82 -5.48 13.11 1.98
CA ASP A 82 -6.40 14.22 1.72
C ASP A 82 -6.99 14.89 2.98
N GLY A 83 -6.31 14.78 4.13
CA GLY A 83 -6.76 15.38 5.38
C GLY A 83 -7.90 14.63 6.06
N VAL A 84 -8.66 15.34 6.89
CA VAL A 84 -9.78 14.74 7.64
C VAL A 84 -10.97 14.49 6.72
N GLN A 85 -11.36 13.23 6.60
CA GLN A 85 -12.53 12.78 5.83
C GLN A 85 -13.50 11.98 6.71
N TRP A 86 -14.66 11.64 6.18
CA TRP A 86 -15.68 10.71 6.73
C TRP A 86 -16.09 10.98 8.17
N LYS A 87 -15.96 12.22 8.65
CA LYS A 87 -16.21 12.58 10.06
C LYS A 87 -15.37 11.72 11.02
N ALA A 88 -14.18 11.29 10.59
CA ALA A 88 -13.35 10.32 11.30
C ALA A 88 -13.15 10.63 12.80
N PRO A 89 -12.92 11.87 13.26
CA PRO A 89 -12.81 12.18 14.69
C PRO A 89 -14.06 11.80 15.50
N ILE A 90 -15.24 12.12 14.99
CA ILE A 90 -16.52 11.78 15.64
C ILE A 90 -16.73 10.25 15.68
N VAL A 91 -16.43 9.59 14.56
CA VAL A 91 -16.53 8.13 14.47
C VAL A 91 -15.57 7.46 15.46
N PHE A 92 -14.36 7.96 15.57
CA PHE A 92 -13.35 7.40 16.49
C PHE A 92 -13.76 7.63 17.94
N ASP A 93 -14.27 8.82 18.32
CA ASP A 93 -14.78 9.07 19.66
C ASP A 93 -15.82 8.02 20.06
N ASN A 94 -16.80 7.78 19.18
CA ASN A 94 -17.89 6.84 19.44
C ASN A 94 -17.40 5.39 19.49
N LEU A 95 -16.63 4.94 18.49
CA LEU A 95 -16.18 3.54 18.40
C LEU A 95 -15.19 3.17 19.52
N ILE A 96 -14.31 4.09 19.90
CA ILE A 96 -13.37 3.88 21.01
C ILE A 96 -14.14 3.83 22.34
N HIS A 97 -15.13 4.69 22.53
CA HIS A 97 -15.98 4.68 23.73
C HIS A 97 -16.78 3.37 23.84
N GLN A 98 -17.30 2.87 22.74
CA GLN A 98 -18.05 1.61 22.64
C GLN A 98 -17.16 0.38 22.69
N LYS A 99 -15.83 0.54 22.67
CA LYS A 99 -14.82 -0.55 22.58
C LYS A 99 -14.94 -1.40 21.31
N GLU A 100 -15.45 -0.81 20.24
CA GLU A 100 -15.54 -1.41 18.90
C GLU A 100 -14.29 -1.13 18.06
N MET A 101 -13.41 -0.27 18.58
CA MET A 101 -12.13 0.09 18.00
C MET A 101 -11.12 0.34 19.14
N PRO A 102 -9.84 -0.04 18.99
CA PRO A 102 -8.81 0.28 19.98
C PRO A 102 -8.57 1.79 20.08
N ILE A 103 -7.90 2.23 21.15
CA ILE A 103 -7.44 3.61 21.28
C ILE A 103 -6.50 3.92 20.11
N THR A 104 -6.97 4.75 19.18
CA THR A 104 -6.32 5.02 17.91
C THR A 104 -6.12 6.52 17.72
N ILE A 105 -4.89 6.94 17.47
CA ILE A 105 -4.55 8.30 17.04
C ILE A 105 -4.73 8.38 15.53
N GLY A 106 -5.48 9.39 15.06
CA GLY A 106 -5.67 9.67 13.64
C GLY A 106 -4.64 10.66 13.13
N VAL A 107 -3.96 10.34 12.03
CA VAL A 107 -2.99 11.21 11.35
C VAL A 107 -3.51 11.49 9.94
N PHE A 108 -3.95 12.71 9.71
CA PHE A 108 -4.64 13.15 8.49
C PHE A 108 -3.71 14.09 7.72
N ILE A 109 -3.28 13.69 6.52
CA ILE A 109 -2.21 14.33 5.78
C ILE A 109 -2.77 14.91 4.48
N THR A 110 -2.62 16.22 4.24
CA THR A 110 -2.93 16.77 2.92
C THR A 110 -1.83 16.46 1.92
N PRO A 111 -2.14 16.40 0.60
CA PRO A 111 -1.10 16.22 -0.41
C PRO A 111 -0.13 17.38 -0.41
N GLY A 112 1.09 17.12 -0.87
CA GLY A 112 2.11 18.15 -0.99
C GLY A 112 1.72 19.24 -1.98
N GLN A 113 2.00 20.48 -1.59
CA GLN A 113 1.85 21.67 -2.42
C GLN A 113 3.23 22.31 -2.61
N VAL A 114 3.60 22.61 -3.84
CA VAL A 114 4.81 23.38 -4.17
C VAL A 114 4.37 24.77 -4.53
N LYS A 115 4.84 25.76 -3.76
CA LYS A 115 4.55 27.16 -4.01
C LYS A 115 5.11 27.63 -5.35
N ALA A 116 4.38 28.48 -6.03
CA ALA A 116 4.87 29.16 -7.22
C ALA A 116 6.04 30.07 -6.87
N GLY A 117 7.07 30.07 -7.70
CA GLY A 117 8.21 30.98 -7.54
C GLY A 117 7.83 32.44 -7.78
N ASN A 118 6.77 32.69 -8.54
CA ASN A 118 6.16 34.00 -8.77
C ASN A 118 4.64 33.82 -8.85
N GLU A 119 3.93 34.25 -7.80
CA GLU A 119 2.47 34.10 -7.68
C GLU A 119 1.68 34.95 -8.71
N GLU A 120 2.31 35.98 -9.31
CA GLU A 120 1.67 36.79 -10.35
C GLU A 120 1.61 36.06 -11.70
N THR A 121 2.55 35.17 -11.97
CA THR A 121 2.72 34.53 -13.29
C THR A 121 2.58 33.01 -13.28
N ALA A 122 2.49 32.38 -12.11
CA ALA A 122 2.35 30.93 -11.97
C ALA A 122 1.42 30.56 -10.82
N LEU A 123 0.82 29.37 -10.93
CA LEU A 123 -0.01 28.79 -9.87
C LEU A 123 0.81 27.80 -9.02
N ASP A 124 0.43 27.66 -7.75
CA ASP A 124 0.92 26.60 -6.90
C ASP A 124 0.68 25.22 -7.55
N ARG A 125 1.63 24.32 -7.43
CA ARG A 125 1.52 22.96 -7.95
C ARG A 125 1.13 21.99 -6.84
N TYR A 126 0.07 21.26 -7.05
CA TYR A 126 -0.31 20.15 -6.17
C TYR A 126 0.35 18.85 -6.61
N ASN A 127 1.04 18.20 -5.68
CA ASN A 127 1.75 16.94 -5.93
C ASN A 127 0.86 15.69 -5.79
N ARG A 128 -0.45 15.84 -5.56
CA ARG A 128 -1.34 14.75 -5.17
C ARG A 128 -1.19 13.49 -6.04
N SER A 129 -1.32 13.62 -7.34
CA SER A 129 -1.22 12.47 -8.24
C SER A 129 0.20 11.89 -8.30
N PHE A 130 1.23 12.73 -8.16
CA PHE A 130 2.61 12.26 -8.11
C PHE A 130 2.91 11.44 -6.85
N GLU A 131 2.38 11.87 -5.71
CA GLU A 131 2.61 11.22 -4.42
C GLU A 131 1.73 9.98 -4.23
N TYR A 132 0.50 9.97 -4.78
CA TYR A 132 -0.52 8.99 -4.44
C TYR A 132 -0.71 7.89 -5.49
N ASP A 133 -0.66 8.22 -6.78
CA ASP A 133 -1.06 7.28 -7.83
C ASP A 133 0.10 6.39 -8.32
N GLY A 134 1.34 6.69 -7.91
CA GLY A 134 2.52 5.90 -8.26
C GLY A 134 2.61 4.58 -7.49
N LEU A 135 3.19 3.58 -8.14
CA LEU A 135 3.59 2.34 -7.46
C LEU A 135 4.92 2.55 -6.72
N GLY A 136 5.18 1.72 -5.71
CA GLY A 136 6.40 1.74 -4.92
C GLY A 136 6.23 2.33 -3.53
N ASP A 137 7.28 2.30 -2.73
CA ASP A 137 7.25 2.53 -1.30
C ASP A 137 7.42 4.01 -0.85
N ALA A 138 7.62 4.93 -1.80
CA ALA A 138 7.98 6.31 -1.46
C ALA A 138 7.01 6.97 -0.48
N TYR A 139 5.69 6.79 -0.69
CA TYR A 139 4.72 7.38 0.21
C TYR A 139 4.69 6.67 1.58
N ALA A 140 4.84 5.36 1.61
CA ALA A 140 4.94 4.62 2.86
C ALA A 140 6.14 5.09 3.68
N ARG A 141 7.31 5.19 3.06
CA ARG A 141 8.53 5.73 3.71
C ARG A 141 8.33 7.17 4.18
N PHE A 142 7.70 8.02 3.36
CA PHE A 142 7.39 9.39 3.78
C PHE A 142 6.56 9.41 5.08
N VAL A 143 5.52 8.59 5.17
CA VAL A 143 4.72 8.50 6.40
C VAL A 143 5.55 7.96 7.56
N LEU A 144 6.29 6.87 7.36
CA LEU A 144 7.01 6.16 8.42
C LEU A 144 8.25 6.88 8.91
N GLU A 145 9.01 7.49 8.00
CA GLU A 145 10.32 8.08 8.30
C GLU A 145 10.23 9.58 8.61
N GLU A 146 9.20 10.28 8.09
CA GLU A 146 9.10 11.73 8.23
C GLU A 146 7.87 12.16 9.05
N ILE A 147 6.66 11.68 8.72
CA ILE A 147 5.43 12.20 9.35
C ILE A 147 5.21 11.62 10.75
N LEU A 148 5.22 10.29 10.91
CA LEU A 148 4.95 9.70 12.22
C LEU A 148 5.98 10.11 13.28
N PRO A 149 7.30 10.17 12.98
CA PRO A 149 8.28 10.73 13.92
C PRO A 149 8.04 12.21 14.25
N GLU A 150 7.53 13.00 13.29
CA GLU A 150 7.21 14.41 13.55
C GLU A 150 5.96 14.57 14.42
N VAL A 151 4.98 13.67 14.29
CA VAL A 151 3.80 13.59 15.18
C VAL A 151 4.25 13.30 16.62
N GLU A 152 5.17 12.36 16.84
CA GLU A 152 5.68 12.00 18.17
C GLU A 152 6.46 13.14 18.87
N LYS A 153 6.98 14.13 18.12
CA LYS A 153 7.58 15.35 18.71
C LYS A 153 6.54 16.34 19.23
N ARG A 154 5.27 16.19 18.87
CA ARG A 154 4.16 17.05 19.33
C ARG A 154 3.64 16.57 20.67
N LYS A 155 2.81 17.39 21.26
CA LYS A 155 2.09 17.10 22.49
C LYS A 155 0.61 17.38 22.30
N ALA A 156 -0.22 16.65 23.01
CA ALA A 156 -1.61 16.99 23.23
C ALA A 156 -1.73 18.39 23.89
N THR A 157 -2.89 19.03 23.80
CA THR A 157 -3.10 20.37 24.37
C THR A 157 -2.93 20.42 25.88
N ASP A 158 -3.16 19.29 26.55
CA ASP A 158 -2.95 19.10 27.99
C ASP A 158 -1.47 18.72 28.36
N GLY A 159 -0.57 18.69 27.38
CA GLY A 159 0.85 18.40 27.57
C GLY A 159 1.24 16.93 27.50
N ARG A 160 0.29 15.99 27.34
CA ARG A 160 0.60 14.56 27.15
C ARG A 160 1.50 14.36 25.92
N ALA A 161 2.56 13.56 26.07
CA ALA A 161 3.39 13.12 24.95
C ALA A 161 2.60 12.18 24.04
N ILE A 162 2.91 12.17 22.75
CA ILE A 162 2.32 11.27 21.76
C ILE A 162 3.28 10.11 21.55
N LEU A 163 2.80 8.89 21.74
CA LEU A 163 3.54 7.65 21.52
C LEU A 163 2.72 6.76 20.58
N LEU A 164 3.28 6.45 19.41
CA LEU A 164 2.62 5.68 18.35
C LEU A 164 3.17 4.25 18.30
N SER A 165 2.29 3.26 18.16
CA SER A 165 2.73 1.89 17.94
C SER A 165 3.52 1.77 16.62
N LYS A 166 4.56 0.95 16.62
CA LYS A 166 5.38 0.65 15.45
C LYS A 166 4.97 -0.65 14.75
N SER A 167 4.09 -1.43 15.37
CA SER A 167 3.57 -2.67 14.80
C SER A 167 2.59 -2.40 13.66
N GLY A 168 2.73 -3.08 12.54
CA GLY A 168 1.75 -3.01 11.46
C GLY A 168 0.36 -3.48 11.86
N ASN A 169 0.27 -4.44 12.82
CA ASN A 169 -1.02 -4.88 13.35
C ASN A 169 -1.79 -3.78 14.10
N ASP A 170 -1.09 -2.76 14.57
CA ASP A 170 -1.66 -1.61 15.27
C ASP A 170 -1.89 -0.41 14.34
N ARG A 171 -1.65 -0.58 13.03
CA ARG A 171 -1.75 0.51 12.08
C ARG A 171 -2.73 0.23 10.95
N ALA A 172 -3.59 1.21 10.71
CA ALA A 172 -4.48 1.26 9.57
C ALA A 172 -4.16 2.47 8.69
N ILE A 173 -4.44 2.36 7.42
CA ILE A 173 -4.28 3.44 6.44
C ILE A 173 -5.50 3.47 5.52
N GLY A 174 -5.98 4.67 5.16
CA GLY A 174 -7.16 4.79 4.32
C GLY A 174 -7.16 6.05 3.48
N GLY A 175 -7.96 6.06 2.44
CA GLY A 175 -8.11 7.20 1.55
C GLY A 175 -9.23 7.04 0.56
N SER A 176 -9.46 8.10 -0.21
CA SER A 176 -10.47 8.20 -1.25
C SER A 176 -9.81 8.43 -2.61
N SER A 177 -10.29 7.76 -3.65
CA SER A 177 -9.80 7.96 -5.03
C SER A 177 -8.28 7.66 -5.13
N SER A 178 -7.47 8.61 -5.58
CA SER A 178 -6.00 8.48 -5.53
C SER A 178 -5.47 8.20 -4.11
N GLY A 179 -6.11 8.76 -3.07
CA GLY A 179 -5.76 8.46 -1.68
C GLY A 179 -6.00 7.00 -1.29
N ALA A 180 -6.99 6.35 -1.90
CA ALA A 180 -7.27 4.93 -1.69
C ALA A 180 -6.18 4.04 -2.31
N VAL A 181 -5.75 4.35 -3.53
CA VAL A 181 -4.61 3.67 -4.15
C VAL A 181 -3.34 3.87 -3.33
N CYS A 182 -3.10 5.10 -2.88
CA CYS A 182 -1.96 5.43 -2.02
C CYS A 182 -1.96 4.58 -0.74
N ALA A 183 -3.12 4.45 -0.08
CA ALA A 183 -3.27 3.63 1.12
C ALA A 183 -3.00 2.16 0.85
N PHE A 184 -3.56 1.62 -0.24
CA PHE A 184 -3.31 0.23 -0.63
C PHE A 184 -1.84 0.02 -0.99
N THR A 185 -1.24 0.91 -1.80
CA THR A 185 0.17 0.84 -2.19
C THR A 185 1.09 0.86 -0.95
N ALA A 186 0.83 1.75 0.01
CA ALA A 186 1.63 1.82 1.23
C ALA A 186 1.59 0.51 2.03
N ALA A 187 0.42 -0.10 2.19
CA ALA A 187 0.30 -1.39 2.87
C ALA A 187 0.87 -2.55 2.03
N TRP A 188 0.73 -2.50 0.71
CA TRP A 188 1.29 -3.49 -0.20
C TRP A 188 2.82 -3.53 -0.16
N GLU A 189 3.47 -2.36 -0.16
CA GLU A 189 4.92 -2.25 -0.14
C GLU A 189 5.51 -2.46 1.28
N GLN A 190 4.74 -2.08 2.32
CA GLN A 190 5.18 -2.13 3.71
C GLN A 190 4.13 -2.84 4.60
N PRO A 191 3.86 -4.15 4.37
CA PRO A 191 2.82 -4.89 5.09
C PRO A 191 3.11 -5.04 6.59
N ASP A 192 4.38 -5.01 6.99
CA ASP A 192 4.81 -5.02 8.38
C ASP A 192 4.57 -3.68 9.09
N ALA A 193 4.31 -2.63 8.33
CA ALA A 193 4.02 -1.30 8.86
C ALA A 193 2.53 -0.94 8.83
N PHE A 194 1.74 -1.53 7.91
CA PHE A 194 0.30 -1.29 7.77
C PHE A 194 -0.41 -2.58 7.39
N SER A 195 -1.24 -3.10 8.27
CA SER A 195 -1.98 -4.33 8.01
C SER A 195 -3.50 -4.15 7.81
N ARG A 196 -4.00 -2.91 7.84
CA ARG A 196 -5.42 -2.60 7.65
C ARG A 196 -5.60 -1.46 6.65
N VAL A 197 -6.41 -1.67 5.61
CA VAL A 197 -6.62 -0.71 4.52
C VAL A 197 -8.10 -0.40 4.35
N PHE A 198 -8.44 0.89 4.37
CA PHE A 198 -9.73 1.39 3.91
C PHE A 198 -9.56 2.09 2.56
N SER A 199 -10.22 1.58 1.53
CA SER A 199 -10.15 2.09 0.16
C SER A 199 -11.54 2.46 -0.34
N ALA A 200 -11.82 3.76 -0.43
CA ALA A 200 -13.08 4.27 -0.97
C ALA A 200 -12.89 4.80 -2.39
N ILE A 201 -13.78 4.41 -3.33
CA ILE A 201 -13.76 4.84 -4.75
C ILE A 201 -12.35 4.83 -5.35
N GLY A 202 -11.61 3.71 -5.17
CA GLY A 202 -10.18 3.61 -5.43
C GLY A 202 -9.80 3.79 -6.89
N THR A 203 -8.76 4.59 -7.16
CA THR A 203 -8.23 4.89 -8.51
C THR A 203 -7.35 3.73 -9.01
N TYR A 204 -7.89 2.52 -9.09
CA TYR A 204 -7.15 1.36 -9.61
C TYR A 204 -7.14 1.29 -11.14
N VAL A 205 -7.17 2.46 -11.77
CA VAL A 205 -7.10 2.66 -13.22
C VAL A 205 -5.72 3.14 -13.65
N ASN A 206 -5.47 3.23 -14.95
CA ASN A 206 -4.16 3.58 -15.49
C ASN A 206 -3.88 5.09 -15.49
N LEU A 207 -3.79 5.70 -14.28
CA LEU A 207 -3.20 7.04 -14.16
C LEU A 207 -1.68 6.97 -14.03
N ARG A 208 -1.16 6.09 -13.16
CA ARG A 208 0.28 5.87 -12.93
C ARG A 208 0.62 4.41 -12.62
N GLY A 209 -0.16 3.46 -13.17
CA GLY A 209 0.13 2.03 -13.12
C GLY A 209 -0.65 1.21 -12.11
N ALA A 210 -1.62 1.78 -11.38
CA ALA A 210 -2.42 1.05 -10.38
C ALA A 210 -3.36 -0.01 -10.98
N ASP A 211 -3.65 0.08 -12.28
CA ASP A 211 -4.36 -0.95 -13.07
C ASP A 211 -3.63 -2.32 -13.08
N ARG A 212 -2.35 -2.35 -12.69
CA ARG A 212 -1.56 -3.58 -12.58
C ARG A 212 -1.88 -4.41 -11.33
N TYR A 213 -2.43 -3.81 -10.27
CA TYR A 213 -2.65 -4.49 -8.99
C TYR A 213 -3.47 -5.77 -9.09
N PRO A 214 -4.57 -5.87 -9.84
CA PRO A 214 -5.30 -7.14 -9.96
C PRO A 214 -4.44 -8.30 -10.48
N SER A 215 -3.46 -8.00 -11.34
CA SER A 215 -2.51 -9.00 -11.84
C SER A 215 -1.38 -9.29 -10.85
N LEU A 216 -0.87 -8.26 -10.18
CA LEU A 216 0.18 -8.41 -9.17
C LEU A 216 -0.30 -9.24 -7.98
N ILE A 217 -1.48 -8.92 -7.43
CA ILE A 217 -2.10 -9.63 -6.31
C ILE A 217 -2.21 -11.14 -6.58
N ARG A 218 -2.52 -11.52 -7.82
CA ARG A 218 -2.64 -12.93 -8.21
C ARG A 218 -1.30 -13.65 -8.37
N LYS A 219 -0.21 -12.92 -8.57
CA LYS A 219 1.13 -13.46 -8.89
C LYS A 219 2.07 -13.48 -7.70
N TYR A 220 1.81 -12.62 -6.71
CA TYR A 220 2.63 -12.51 -5.51
C TYR A 220 2.03 -13.35 -4.37
N GLU A 221 2.89 -13.72 -3.44
CA GLU A 221 2.47 -14.32 -2.18
C GLU A 221 1.56 -13.35 -1.42
N PRO A 222 0.44 -13.84 -0.85
CA PRO A 222 -0.44 -12.99 -0.05
C PRO A 222 0.28 -12.39 1.15
N LYS A 223 0.01 -11.12 1.39
CA LYS A 223 0.57 -10.34 2.51
C LYS A 223 -0.43 -10.29 3.68
N PRO A 224 0.00 -10.07 4.92
CA PRO A 224 -0.88 -10.01 6.09
C PRO A 224 -1.64 -8.67 6.13
N ILE A 225 -2.51 -8.44 5.15
CA ILE A 225 -3.28 -7.21 4.99
C ILE A 225 -4.77 -7.52 4.96
N ARG A 226 -5.55 -6.80 5.76
CA ARG A 226 -7.01 -6.79 5.77
C ARG A 226 -7.51 -5.56 5.02
N ILE A 227 -8.38 -5.73 4.03
CA ILE A 227 -8.78 -4.67 3.10
C ILE A 227 -10.31 -4.51 3.12
N PHE A 228 -10.76 -3.27 3.26
CA PHE A 228 -12.15 -2.89 3.08
C PHE A 228 -12.26 -1.98 1.84
N LEU A 229 -13.03 -2.42 0.82
CA LEU A 229 -13.27 -1.64 -0.40
C LEU A 229 -14.68 -1.03 -0.39
N GLN A 230 -14.82 0.15 -0.95
CA GLN A 230 -16.09 0.76 -1.26
C GLN A 230 -16.04 1.41 -2.63
N ASP A 231 -17.10 1.22 -3.41
CA ASP A 231 -17.30 1.93 -4.67
C ASP A 231 -18.79 1.99 -5.04
N GLY A 232 -19.12 2.75 -6.08
CA GLY A 232 -20.46 2.87 -6.64
C GLY A 232 -20.48 2.59 -8.14
N SER A 233 -21.56 1.95 -8.60
CA SER A 233 -21.70 1.52 -10.01
C SER A 233 -21.78 2.68 -11.02
N ASN A 234 -22.05 3.90 -10.56
CA ASN A 234 -22.02 5.12 -11.37
C ASN A 234 -20.74 5.94 -11.20
N ASP A 235 -19.65 5.30 -10.76
CA ASP A 235 -18.34 5.95 -10.67
C ASP A 235 -17.78 6.27 -12.05
N LEU A 236 -16.66 7.01 -12.11
CA LEU A 236 -16.06 7.52 -13.33
C LEU A 236 -15.76 6.42 -14.34
N ASN A 237 -16.13 6.66 -15.59
CA ASN A 237 -15.67 5.93 -16.76
C ASN A 237 -15.13 6.96 -17.77
N ILE A 238 -13.81 7.18 -17.75
CA ILE A 238 -13.14 8.23 -18.51
C ILE A 238 -11.87 7.68 -19.19
N TYR A 239 -11.11 8.56 -19.85
CA TYR A 239 -9.90 8.18 -20.59
C TYR A 239 -8.87 7.32 -19.82
N ALA A 240 -8.82 7.44 -18.49
CA ALA A 240 -7.89 6.67 -17.64
C ALA A 240 -8.40 5.26 -17.32
N GLY A 241 -9.69 5.01 -17.50
CA GLY A 241 -10.34 3.73 -17.25
C GLY A 241 -11.73 3.87 -16.64
N ASP A 242 -12.27 2.73 -16.25
CA ASP A 242 -13.55 2.57 -15.57
C ASP A 242 -13.28 2.23 -14.10
N TRP A 243 -13.57 3.16 -13.17
CA TRP A 243 -13.31 2.99 -11.73
C TRP A 243 -14.09 1.84 -11.14
N TRP A 244 -15.38 1.75 -11.46
CA TRP A 244 -16.24 0.67 -10.98
C TRP A 244 -15.68 -0.71 -11.34
N LYS A 245 -15.37 -0.91 -12.61
CA LYS A 245 -14.80 -2.19 -13.08
C LYS A 245 -13.42 -2.45 -12.48
N ALA A 246 -12.60 -1.44 -12.28
CA ALA A 246 -11.30 -1.57 -11.66
C ALA A 246 -11.42 -2.02 -10.18
N ASN A 247 -12.35 -1.46 -9.41
CA ASN A 247 -12.60 -1.87 -8.04
C ASN A 247 -13.20 -3.29 -7.95
N GLU A 248 -14.12 -3.68 -8.86
CA GLU A 248 -14.58 -5.06 -8.98
C GLU A 248 -13.43 -6.04 -9.26
N MET A 249 -12.50 -5.67 -10.15
CA MET A 249 -11.31 -6.48 -10.46
C MET A 249 -10.36 -6.60 -9.27
N MET A 250 -10.19 -5.53 -8.49
CA MET A 250 -9.45 -5.57 -7.23
C MET A 250 -10.06 -6.57 -6.25
N ALA A 251 -11.37 -6.48 -6.01
CA ALA A 251 -12.06 -7.41 -5.12
C ALA A 251 -11.90 -8.87 -5.56
N ARG A 252 -12.03 -9.13 -6.86
CA ARG A 252 -11.84 -10.48 -7.42
C ARG A 252 -10.40 -11.00 -7.26
N ALA A 253 -9.41 -10.13 -7.43
CA ALA A 253 -8.00 -10.51 -7.28
C ALA A 253 -7.67 -10.80 -5.81
N LEU A 254 -8.12 -9.96 -4.88
CA LEU A 254 -7.93 -10.13 -3.44
C LEU A 254 -8.62 -11.41 -2.93
N THR A 255 -9.85 -11.68 -3.40
CA THR A 255 -10.57 -12.92 -3.08
C THR A 255 -9.82 -14.16 -3.60
N PHE A 256 -9.31 -14.10 -4.84
CA PHE A 256 -8.52 -15.19 -5.43
C PHE A 256 -7.26 -15.49 -4.59
N ALA A 257 -6.57 -14.46 -4.14
CA ALA A 257 -5.35 -14.58 -3.34
C ALA A 257 -5.63 -14.84 -1.83
N GLY A 258 -6.91 -14.98 -1.43
CA GLY A 258 -7.27 -15.35 -0.07
C GLY A 258 -7.08 -14.27 0.98
N TYR A 259 -7.02 -13.00 0.58
CA TYR A 259 -6.93 -11.89 1.55
C TYR A 259 -8.18 -11.79 2.43
N GLU A 260 -8.04 -11.31 3.66
CA GLU A 260 -9.16 -10.86 4.45
C GLU A 260 -9.76 -9.60 3.82
N LEU A 261 -10.84 -9.79 3.06
CA LEU A 261 -11.52 -8.77 2.29
C LEU A 261 -12.96 -8.61 2.74
N ASN A 262 -13.40 -7.36 2.86
CA ASN A 262 -14.80 -6.98 2.82
C ASN A 262 -15.00 -5.83 1.83
N TYR A 263 -16.20 -5.72 1.28
CA TYR A 263 -16.53 -4.61 0.39
C TYR A 263 -18.02 -4.28 0.45
N ILE A 264 -18.32 -3.00 0.24
CA ILE A 264 -19.67 -2.50 0.10
C ILE A 264 -19.78 -1.74 -1.22
N TRP A 265 -20.63 -2.27 -2.08
CA TRP A 265 -20.96 -1.66 -3.36
C TRP A 265 -22.24 -0.85 -3.26
N GLY A 266 -22.30 0.29 -3.96
CA GLY A 266 -23.46 1.15 -4.06
C GLY A 266 -23.77 1.52 -5.50
N GLU A 267 -24.70 2.46 -5.67
CA GLU A 267 -25.06 3.02 -6.98
C GLU A 267 -24.50 4.44 -7.15
N GLY A 268 -23.71 4.93 -6.21
CA GLY A 268 -23.16 6.28 -6.20
C GLY A 268 -22.11 6.52 -7.27
N GLY A 269 -21.81 7.81 -7.47
CA GLY A 269 -20.73 8.30 -8.33
C GLY A 269 -19.43 8.56 -7.56
N HIS A 270 -18.49 9.25 -8.21
CA HIS A 270 -17.16 9.56 -7.65
C HIS A 270 -17.21 10.66 -6.58
N ASN A 271 -17.77 10.35 -5.43
CA ASN A 271 -17.89 11.28 -4.31
C ASN A 271 -17.78 10.58 -2.94
N GLY A 272 -17.65 11.36 -1.88
CA GLY A 272 -17.44 10.84 -0.52
C GLY A 272 -18.70 10.47 0.27
N GLN A 273 -19.91 10.54 -0.31
CA GLN A 273 -21.16 10.37 0.46
C GLN A 273 -21.31 8.94 0.99
N HIS A 274 -21.20 7.95 0.10
CA HIS A 274 -21.29 6.55 0.47
C HIS A 274 -20.15 6.12 1.41
N GLY A 275 -18.90 6.52 1.07
CA GLY A 275 -17.75 6.29 1.96
C GLY A 275 -17.96 6.83 3.37
N THR A 276 -18.55 8.04 3.50
CA THR A 276 -18.89 8.64 4.80
C THR A 276 -19.93 7.81 5.55
N ALA A 277 -20.96 7.35 4.86
CA ALA A 277 -22.04 6.57 5.49
C ALA A 277 -21.56 5.24 6.05
N ILE A 278 -20.64 4.55 5.35
CA ILE A 278 -20.17 3.21 5.73
C ILE A 278 -18.87 3.22 6.53
N PHE A 279 -18.24 4.38 6.74
CA PHE A 279 -16.96 4.46 7.44
C PHE A 279 -16.97 3.84 8.84
N PRO A 280 -18.00 4.05 9.70
CA PRO A 280 -18.07 3.35 10.98
C PRO A 280 -18.07 1.83 10.84
N GLN A 281 -18.83 1.29 9.90
CA GLN A 281 -18.86 -0.15 9.63
C GLN A 281 -17.50 -0.66 9.13
N ALA A 282 -16.83 0.10 8.28
CA ALA A 282 -15.50 -0.23 7.80
C ALA A 282 -14.49 -0.28 8.95
N MET A 283 -14.53 0.69 9.87
CA MET A 283 -13.63 0.72 11.03
C MET A 283 -13.89 -0.45 11.97
N ARG A 284 -15.15 -0.78 12.30
CA ARG A 284 -15.48 -1.97 13.09
C ARG A 284 -14.94 -3.24 12.47
N TRP A 285 -15.06 -3.37 11.18
CA TRP A 285 -14.59 -4.56 10.46
C TRP A 285 -13.07 -4.63 10.38
N LEU A 286 -12.39 -3.51 10.11
CA LEU A 286 -10.93 -3.46 10.06
C LEU A 286 -10.29 -3.78 11.40
N TRP A 287 -10.90 -3.36 12.51
CA TRP A 287 -10.41 -3.60 13.87
C TRP A 287 -11.04 -4.83 14.55
N LYS A 288 -11.88 -5.59 13.84
CA LYS A 288 -12.44 -6.84 14.40
C LYS A 288 -11.30 -7.76 14.89
N ASP A 289 -11.55 -8.46 15.96
CA ASP A 289 -10.62 -9.42 16.58
C ASP A 289 -9.29 -8.82 17.09
N TYR A 290 -9.14 -7.49 17.05
CA TYR A 290 -7.94 -6.85 17.63
C TYR A 290 -7.84 -7.19 19.14
N PRO A 291 -6.66 -7.57 19.68
CA PRO A 291 -5.32 -7.41 19.11
C PRO A 291 -4.77 -8.61 18.29
N LYS A 292 -5.61 -9.60 17.97
CA LYS A 292 -5.17 -10.72 17.13
C LYS A 292 -4.56 -10.19 15.81
N PRO A 293 -3.36 -10.68 15.43
CA PRO A 293 -2.74 -10.27 14.16
C PRO A 293 -3.60 -10.61 12.96
N VAL A 294 -3.54 -9.74 11.95
CA VAL A 294 -4.11 -10.02 10.63
C VAL A 294 -3.32 -11.17 10.01
N GLY A 295 -4.01 -12.22 9.60
CA GLY A 295 -3.39 -13.39 8.99
C GLY A 295 -3.01 -13.15 7.53
N LYS A 296 -2.04 -13.90 7.04
CA LYS A 296 -1.79 -14.05 5.62
C LYS A 296 -2.95 -14.80 4.97
N GLY A 297 -3.30 -14.40 3.75
CA GLY A 297 -4.17 -15.20 2.89
C GLY A 297 -3.45 -16.46 2.38
N THR A 298 -4.25 -17.39 1.88
CA THR A 298 -3.71 -18.56 1.17
C THR A 298 -4.01 -18.40 -0.32
N SER A 299 -2.96 -18.23 -1.11
CA SER A 299 -3.10 -18.12 -2.57
C SER A 299 -3.69 -19.41 -3.14
N LYS A 300 -4.63 -19.26 -4.08
CA LYS A 300 -5.10 -20.35 -4.93
C LYS A 300 -4.22 -20.57 -6.17
N ASN A 301 -3.07 -19.90 -6.23
CA ASN A 301 -2.10 -20.10 -7.29
C ASN A 301 -1.34 -21.42 -7.05
N PRO A 302 -1.59 -22.49 -7.81
CA PRO A 302 -0.95 -23.78 -7.57
C PRO A 302 0.58 -23.70 -7.71
N PHE A 303 1.09 -22.86 -8.62
CA PHE A 303 2.54 -22.72 -8.79
C PHE A 303 3.24 -22.10 -7.58
N LEU A 304 2.59 -21.18 -6.88
CA LEU A 304 3.16 -20.65 -5.63
C LEU A 304 3.10 -21.69 -4.51
N ASN A 305 2.00 -22.43 -4.41
CA ASN A 305 1.85 -23.47 -3.39
C ASN A 305 2.85 -24.63 -3.57
N ASP A 306 3.26 -24.89 -4.82
CA ASP A 306 4.29 -25.91 -5.12
C ASP A 306 5.71 -25.45 -4.73
N ILE A 307 5.95 -24.15 -4.59
CA ILE A 307 7.26 -23.56 -4.33
C ILE A 307 7.42 -23.18 -2.86
N LEU A 308 6.36 -22.64 -2.25
CA LEU A 308 6.38 -22.09 -0.89
C LEU A 308 6.13 -23.18 0.14
N VAL A 309 6.88 -23.15 1.22
CA VAL A 309 6.63 -24.03 2.38
C VAL A 309 5.46 -23.44 3.18
N GLU A 310 4.43 -24.24 3.41
CA GLU A 310 3.23 -23.82 4.13
C GLU A 310 3.56 -23.27 5.53
N ASN A 311 2.92 -22.16 5.87
CA ASN A 311 3.10 -21.46 7.16
C ASN A 311 4.52 -20.93 7.44
N THR A 312 5.37 -20.80 6.42
CA THR A 312 6.67 -20.12 6.53
C THR A 312 6.63 -18.74 5.85
N ASP A 313 7.59 -17.90 6.19
CA ASP A 313 7.81 -16.60 5.56
C ASP A 313 9.18 -16.55 4.90
N TRP A 314 9.45 -15.43 4.19
CA TRP A 314 10.78 -15.18 3.66
C TRP A 314 11.78 -15.00 4.81
N GLU A 315 12.91 -15.68 4.69
CA GLU A 315 14.03 -15.56 5.62
C GLU A 315 15.21 -14.90 4.92
N LEU A 316 15.76 -13.83 5.53
CA LEU A 316 16.97 -13.19 5.04
C LEU A 316 18.18 -14.05 5.37
N VAL A 317 18.77 -14.70 4.38
CA VAL A 317 19.91 -15.61 4.55
C VAL A 317 21.23 -14.86 4.58
N GLY A 318 21.32 -13.70 3.92
CA GLY A 318 22.54 -12.89 3.90
C GLY A 318 22.40 -11.59 3.12
N GLU A 319 23.29 -10.66 3.39
CA GLU A 319 23.31 -9.32 2.81
C GLU A 319 24.73 -8.82 2.55
N GLY A 320 24.88 -7.66 1.92
CA GLY A 320 26.18 -7.04 1.66
C GLY A 320 26.90 -7.54 0.41
N TYR A 321 26.16 -8.17 -0.51
CA TYR A 321 26.69 -8.60 -1.81
C TYR A 321 26.68 -7.46 -2.81
N THR A 322 27.59 -7.51 -3.79
CA THR A 322 27.61 -6.54 -4.89
C THR A 322 26.60 -6.91 -5.98
N PHE A 323 26.59 -8.17 -6.39
CA PHE A 323 25.64 -8.70 -7.37
C PHE A 323 25.58 -10.23 -7.28
N THR A 324 24.42 -10.75 -6.90
CA THR A 324 24.22 -12.20 -6.74
C THR A 324 23.57 -12.82 -7.98
N GLU A 325 24.14 -13.91 -8.46
CA GLU A 325 23.58 -14.72 -9.54
C GLU A 325 24.07 -16.19 -9.48
N GLY A 326 23.78 -16.97 -10.52
CA GLY A 326 24.29 -18.33 -10.66
C GLY A 326 23.84 -19.28 -9.58
N THR A 327 22.55 -19.24 -9.23
CA THR A 327 21.98 -20.11 -8.21
C THR A 327 21.91 -21.57 -8.65
N ALA A 328 22.23 -22.51 -7.76
CA ALA A 328 22.10 -23.94 -7.99
C ALA A 328 21.92 -24.71 -6.67
N THR A 329 21.29 -25.87 -6.74
CA THR A 329 21.13 -26.77 -5.60
C THR A 329 21.77 -28.10 -5.92
N ASN A 330 22.54 -28.66 -4.99
CA ASN A 330 23.11 -30.01 -5.13
C ASN A 330 22.07 -31.09 -4.75
N ALA A 331 22.44 -32.35 -4.97
CA ALA A 331 21.58 -33.47 -4.67
C ALA A 331 21.25 -33.65 -3.14
N ALA A 332 22.04 -33.04 -2.27
CA ALA A 332 21.79 -33.01 -0.82
C ALA A 332 20.79 -31.90 -0.41
N GLY A 333 20.43 -30.99 -1.30
CA GLY A 333 19.58 -29.84 -1.02
C GLY A 333 20.32 -28.58 -0.56
N GLU A 334 21.66 -28.59 -0.51
CA GLU A 334 22.43 -27.40 -0.21
C GLU A 334 22.35 -26.41 -1.38
N PHE A 335 22.16 -25.13 -1.06
CA PHE A 335 21.97 -24.06 -2.04
C PHE A 335 23.27 -23.28 -2.25
N PHE A 336 23.59 -22.96 -3.50
CA PHE A 336 24.78 -22.22 -3.88
C PHE A 336 24.41 -20.99 -4.71
N PHE A 337 25.19 -19.91 -4.55
CA PHE A 337 25.11 -18.73 -5.39
C PHE A 337 26.46 -18.03 -5.53
N GLN A 338 26.56 -17.15 -6.52
CA GLN A 338 27.77 -16.40 -6.83
C GLN A 338 27.58 -14.92 -6.46
N ASP A 339 28.59 -14.31 -5.84
CA ASP A 339 28.75 -12.86 -5.84
C ASP A 339 29.76 -12.52 -6.97
N PHE A 340 29.21 -12.33 -8.14
CA PHE A 340 29.94 -12.28 -9.40
C PHE A 340 31.08 -11.24 -9.41
N PRO A 341 30.87 -9.94 -9.02
CA PRO A 341 31.95 -8.96 -9.08
C PRO A 341 33.10 -9.28 -8.12
N ASN A 342 32.79 -9.92 -7.01
CA ASN A 342 33.75 -10.26 -5.94
C ASN A 342 34.41 -11.62 -6.13
N SER A 343 34.10 -12.35 -7.22
CA SER A 343 34.64 -13.70 -7.50
C SER A 343 34.43 -14.68 -6.36
N LYS A 344 33.29 -14.60 -5.67
CA LYS A 344 32.98 -15.48 -4.50
C LYS A 344 31.82 -16.40 -4.82
N THR A 345 31.94 -17.63 -4.31
CA THR A 345 30.83 -18.59 -4.24
C THR A 345 30.39 -18.73 -2.80
N TYR A 346 29.11 -18.67 -2.56
CA TYR A 346 28.51 -18.93 -1.25
C TYR A 346 27.72 -20.23 -1.28
N LYS A 347 27.65 -20.87 -0.12
CA LYS A 347 26.83 -22.06 0.12
C LYS A 347 25.95 -21.82 1.33
N VAL A 348 24.67 -22.16 1.23
CA VAL A 348 23.73 -22.26 2.34
C VAL A 348 23.55 -23.75 2.63
N GLY A 349 23.93 -24.17 3.82
CA GLY A 349 23.77 -25.55 4.29
C GLY A 349 22.29 -25.85 4.64
N LEU A 350 22.01 -27.14 4.87
CA LEU A 350 20.69 -27.59 5.35
C LEU A 350 20.31 -27.04 6.73
N ASP A 351 21.29 -26.56 7.47
CA ASP A 351 21.13 -25.91 8.78
C ASP A 351 20.90 -24.39 8.65
N GLY A 352 20.68 -23.89 7.42
CA GLY A 352 20.50 -22.47 7.12
C GLY A 352 21.79 -21.64 7.18
N LYS A 353 22.94 -22.21 7.53
CA LYS A 353 24.18 -21.45 7.65
C LYS A 353 24.77 -21.10 6.30
N LEU A 354 25.09 -19.83 6.16
CA LEU A 354 25.78 -19.27 5.00
C LEU A 354 27.31 -19.36 5.18
N VAL A 355 27.98 -19.91 4.18
CA VAL A 355 29.45 -20.06 4.17
C VAL A 355 30.00 -19.57 2.83
N ALA A 356 30.98 -18.67 2.86
CA ALA A 356 31.78 -18.37 1.69
C ALA A 356 32.78 -19.50 1.41
N LEU A 357 32.76 -20.06 0.23
CA LEU A 357 33.72 -21.09 -0.15
C LEU A 357 35.11 -20.45 -0.35
N PRO A 358 36.20 -21.10 0.09
CA PRO A 358 37.56 -20.58 -0.04
C PRO A 358 38.11 -20.79 -1.46
N ILE A 359 37.35 -20.40 -2.48
CA ILE A 359 37.63 -20.63 -3.87
C ILE A 359 37.41 -19.34 -4.67
N ASP A 360 38.39 -18.93 -5.48
CA ASP A 360 38.19 -17.88 -6.45
C ASP A 360 37.32 -18.41 -7.59
N SER A 361 36.10 -17.92 -7.68
CA SER A 361 35.14 -18.36 -8.70
C SER A 361 35.44 -17.84 -10.10
N LYS A 362 36.47 -17.01 -10.26
CA LYS A 362 36.81 -16.38 -11.55
C LYS A 362 35.65 -15.61 -12.18
N ARG A 363 34.95 -14.87 -11.34
CA ARG A 363 33.72 -14.16 -11.76
C ARG A 363 32.72 -15.13 -12.41
N ALA A 364 32.43 -16.23 -11.70
CA ALA A 364 31.46 -17.19 -12.17
C ALA A 364 30.05 -16.59 -12.18
N THR A 365 29.29 -16.96 -13.19
CA THR A 365 27.87 -16.59 -13.39
C THR A 365 27.01 -17.85 -13.31
N GLY A 366 26.63 -18.46 -14.43
CA GLY A 366 25.82 -19.66 -14.44
C GLY A 366 26.47 -20.82 -13.64
N THR A 367 25.67 -21.47 -12.80
CA THR A 367 26.10 -22.60 -11.99
C THR A 367 25.09 -23.75 -12.13
N ALA A 368 25.57 -24.99 -12.22
CA ALA A 368 24.75 -26.19 -12.22
C ALA A 368 25.50 -27.34 -11.58
N PHE A 369 24.76 -28.33 -11.05
CA PHE A 369 25.33 -29.61 -10.59
C PHE A 369 25.07 -30.67 -11.67
N GLY A 370 26.11 -31.39 -12.04
CA GLY A 370 26.03 -32.53 -12.94
C GLY A 370 25.56 -33.81 -12.23
N PRO A 371 25.17 -34.83 -13.01
CA PRO A 371 24.80 -36.13 -12.47
C PRO A 371 25.97 -36.84 -11.77
N ASP A 372 27.20 -36.38 -12.01
CA ASP A 372 28.42 -36.85 -11.33
C ASP A 372 28.67 -36.16 -9.97
N GLY A 373 27.71 -35.31 -9.54
CA GLY A 373 27.79 -34.58 -8.27
C GLY A 373 28.74 -33.38 -8.29
N LYS A 374 29.43 -33.11 -9.41
CA LYS A 374 30.29 -31.93 -9.52
C LYS A 374 29.50 -30.68 -9.82
N ARG A 375 29.99 -29.55 -9.31
CA ARG A 375 29.49 -28.24 -9.63
C ARG A 375 30.22 -27.71 -10.87
N TYR A 376 29.46 -27.29 -11.85
CA TYR A 376 29.92 -26.66 -13.09
C TYR A 376 29.59 -25.18 -13.08
N THR A 377 30.53 -24.32 -13.49
CA THR A 377 30.31 -22.87 -13.56
C THR A 377 30.82 -22.26 -14.84
N ALA A 378 30.12 -21.27 -15.35
CA ALA A 378 30.62 -20.40 -16.41
C ALA A 378 31.47 -19.30 -15.77
N ALA A 379 32.77 -19.46 -15.83
CA ALA A 379 33.77 -18.55 -15.23
C ALA A 379 34.06 -17.37 -16.18
N GLY A 380 33.28 -16.28 -16.11
CA GLY A 380 33.39 -15.14 -17.02
C GLY A 380 34.73 -14.43 -17.00
N GLY A 381 35.40 -14.40 -15.85
CA GLY A 381 36.72 -13.78 -15.69
C GLY A 381 37.85 -14.53 -16.42
N SER A 382 37.75 -15.86 -16.52
CA SER A 382 38.73 -16.70 -17.26
C SER A 382 38.21 -17.15 -18.62
N LYS A 383 36.95 -16.88 -18.97
CA LYS A 383 36.29 -17.32 -20.22
C LYS A 383 36.25 -18.86 -20.36
N GLN A 384 36.03 -19.56 -19.25
CA GLN A 384 36.11 -21.02 -19.16
C GLN A 384 34.86 -21.59 -18.53
N ILE A 385 34.60 -22.86 -18.82
CA ILE A 385 33.71 -23.70 -18.01
C ILE A 385 34.59 -24.48 -17.04
N LEU A 386 34.33 -24.27 -15.75
CA LEU A 386 35.05 -24.94 -14.67
C LEU A 386 34.17 -25.98 -13.99
N SER A 387 34.76 -27.11 -13.60
CA SER A 387 34.11 -28.08 -12.71
C SER A 387 34.83 -28.13 -11.36
N TYR A 388 34.06 -28.30 -10.30
CA TYR A 388 34.54 -28.42 -8.93
C TYR A 388 34.03 -29.74 -8.34
N ASP A 389 34.95 -30.54 -7.79
CA ASP A 389 34.53 -31.71 -7.03
C ASP A 389 34.09 -31.35 -5.58
N ALA A 390 33.71 -32.37 -4.81
CA ALA A 390 33.27 -32.19 -3.43
C ALA A 390 34.37 -31.65 -2.51
N GLN A 391 35.63 -31.84 -2.84
CA GLN A 391 36.81 -31.36 -2.12
C GLN A 391 37.21 -29.92 -2.56
N GLY A 392 36.56 -29.38 -3.58
CA GLY A 392 36.82 -28.04 -4.12
C GLY A 392 37.95 -28.02 -5.17
N ASN A 393 38.43 -29.17 -5.62
CA ASN A 393 39.44 -29.23 -6.71
C ASN A 393 38.80 -28.76 -8.03
N VAL A 394 39.53 -27.92 -8.76
CA VAL A 394 39.07 -27.28 -9.97
C VAL A 394 39.64 -27.96 -11.20
N LYS A 395 38.80 -28.17 -12.21
CA LYS A 395 39.22 -28.62 -13.53
C LYS A 395 38.58 -27.77 -14.62
N VAL A 396 39.37 -27.34 -15.60
CA VAL A 396 38.84 -26.72 -16.84
C VAL A 396 38.16 -27.80 -17.67
N VAL A 397 36.93 -27.53 -18.06
CA VAL A 397 36.12 -28.41 -18.90
C VAL A 397 36.09 -27.94 -20.34
N ALA A 398 36.03 -26.63 -20.52
CA ALA A 398 36.08 -25.95 -21.82
C ALA A 398 36.65 -24.53 -21.68
N ASP A 399 37.28 -24.04 -22.75
CA ASP A 399 37.85 -22.68 -22.91
C ASP A 399 37.20 -21.99 -24.13
#